data_e1238ed0d040ce996969b762876f80d1
#
_entry.id   e1238ed0d040ce996969b762876f80d1
#
_cell.length_a   1.000
_cell.length_b   1.000
_cell.length_c   1.000
_cell.angle_alpha   90.00
_cell.angle_beta   90.00
_cell.angle_gamma   90.00
#
_symmetry.space_group_name_H-M   'P 1'
#
loop_
_entity.id
_entity.type
_entity.pdbx_description
1 polymer ?
#
loop_
_entity_poly.entity_id
_entity_poly.type
_entity_poly.pdbx_seq_one_letter_code
_entity_poly.pdbx_strand_id
1 'polypeptide(L)'
;MNDPERSSPDRDLDRRTVLKLAAGASAAVVAPRAAFGAVLANNNEIIALTARAAVDYIRRGELSAERYAQALVEQYKAHANLNAVAHIDEAKLLEDAREVDRARVRGAQLGPLAGLPVIIKDNVNTVSFPTTAGTRFLKDYRPKANAALADMIFSQGAILFAKANMHELALGSTSANPTFGFVKNPYDLTRIPGGSSGGTAAALAARIVPLGIGSDTTGSIRMPSHFCGTAGLRPSNPPTNKPYPVDGIVPLELNFDVAGPMARNVADVAFMHTAITRGPELSPLDLHGVRIGVPRAPFWEMLDPDIAKIMESALDRLRGAGAVVVDVNIDDLVKTAIAVRGALRREDFRNDLADFLAREYPSMTMKDAIPEISSKRVRFLEEDARDHPPSREDVAKARATMDALGPQYRDAFRQHNIVAIAYPTMPMPAPLVPTDGDAVPATFEVNGRQYPDTAILRNSFSAPAFRAPALSTPAGLTSEGLPAGLELDGLPGEDNQLLSLGMAIEAVLGPLAPPTFRNG
;
A
#
# COMPACT_ATOMS: atom_id res chain seq x y z
N MET A 1 -82.73 -6.91 -21.99
CA MET A 1 -83.04 -8.31 -21.71
C MET A 1 -82.10 -8.78 -20.61
N ASN A 2 -82.68 -8.89 -19.45
CA ASN A 2 -82.31 -9.74 -18.30
C ASN A 2 -80.93 -9.68 -17.66
N ASP A 3 -80.94 -8.97 -16.57
CA ASP A 3 -80.29 -9.33 -15.31
C ASP A 3 -80.75 -10.72 -14.82
N PRO A 4 -80.06 -11.51 -13.98
CA PRO A 4 -80.11 -11.25 -12.54
C PRO A 4 -78.87 -11.65 -11.71
N GLU A 5 -78.64 -10.83 -10.64
CA GLU A 5 -78.27 -11.10 -9.26
C GLU A 5 -77.80 -12.53 -8.86
N ARG A 6 -76.66 -12.53 -8.02
CA ARG A 6 -76.66 -13.25 -6.69
C ARG A 6 -75.40 -12.88 -5.90
N SER A 7 -75.53 -12.01 -4.88
CA SER A 7 -75.44 -12.30 -3.43
C SER A 7 -74.13 -12.83 -2.91
N SER A 8 -73.41 -11.91 -2.19
CA SER A 8 -72.42 -12.22 -1.18
C SER A 8 -73.02 -12.85 0.09
N PRO A 9 -72.25 -13.57 0.89
CA PRO A 9 -72.52 -13.66 2.31
C PRO A 9 -71.39 -12.99 3.11
N ASP A 10 -71.79 -11.95 3.85
CA ASP A 10 -71.13 -11.44 5.05
C ASP A 10 -70.92 -12.62 6.03
N ARG A 11 -69.66 -12.77 6.51
CA ARG A 11 -69.36 -13.49 7.73
C ARG A 11 -68.82 -12.48 8.75
N ASP A 12 -69.70 -12.07 9.62
CA ASP A 12 -69.42 -11.44 10.88
C ASP A 12 -68.43 -12.30 11.67
N LEU A 13 -67.20 -11.80 11.85
CA LEU A 13 -66.22 -12.35 12.78
C LEU A 13 -66.54 -11.75 14.17
N ASP A 14 -67.03 -12.65 15.05
CA ASP A 14 -67.37 -12.37 16.44
C ASP A 14 -66.20 -11.71 17.18
N ARG A 15 -66.50 -10.61 17.89
CA ARG A 15 -65.58 -9.80 18.72
C ARG A 15 -64.80 -10.66 19.75
N ARG A 16 -65.24 -11.87 20.10
CA ARG A 16 -64.53 -12.80 21.00
C ARG A 16 -63.40 -13.55 20.32
N THR A 17 -63.44 -13.71 19.02
CA THR A 17 -62.36 -14.35 18.23
C THR A 17 -61.22 -13.38 17.97
N VAL A 18 -61.47 -12.08 17.82
CA VAL A 18 -60.45 -11.04 17.66
C VAL A 18 -59.69 -10.81 18.97
N LEU A 19 -60.33 -10.95 20.14
CA LEU A 19 -59.68 -10.80 21.46
C LEU A 19 -58.83 -12.01 21.85
N LYS A 20 -59.03 -13.19 21.25
CA LYS A 20 -58.14 -14.35 21.48
C LYS A 20 -56.92 -14.38 20.58
N LEU A 21 -56.88 -13.63 19.48
CA LEU A 21 -55.71 -13.46 18.63
C LEU A 21 -54.79 -12.29 19.08
N ALA A 22 -55.26 -11.38 19.91
CA ALA A 22 -54.49 -10.26 20.46
C ALA A 22 -53.77 -10.61 21.79
N ALA A 23 -54.00 -11.75 22.41
CA ALA A 23 -53.38 -12.16 23.67
C ALA A 23 -52.20 -13.15 23.48
N GLY A 24 -51.81 -13.45 22.25
CA GLY A 24 -50.73 -14.40 21.93
C GLY A 24 -49.40 -13.80 21.42
N ALA A 25 -49.24 -12.48 21.37
CA ALA A 25 -48.06 -11.84 20.77
C ALA A 25 -47.33 -10.90 21.76
N SER A 26 -46.96 -11.40 22.93
CA SER A 26 -46.06 -10.72 23.86
C SER A 26 -45.18 -11.72 24.60
N ALA A 27 -44.62 -12.68 23.88
CA ALA A 27 -43.39 -13.33 24.30
C ALA A 27 -42.26 -12.64 23.49
N ALA A 28 -41.68 -11.58 24.08
CA ALA A 28 -40.38 -11.09 23.66
C ALA A 28 -39.45 -12.30 23.76
N VAL A 29 -39.12 -12.88 22.61
CA VAL A 29 -37.98 -13.79 22.49
C VAL A 29 -36.75 -12.94 22.80
N VAL A 30 -36.37 -12.94 24.07
CA VAL A 30 -35.01 -12.61 24.48
C VAL A 30 -34.18 -13.75 23.92
N ALA A 31 -33.78 -13.61 22.65
CA ALA A 31 -32.76 -14.46 22.09
C ALA A 31 -31.52 -14.33 22.99
N PRO A 32 -30.94 -15.42 23.45
CA PRO A 32 -29.78 -15.34 24.32
C PRO A 32 -28.64 -14.65 23.56
N ARG A 33 -28.17 -13.53 24.09
CA ARG A 33 -26.95 -12.81 23.66
C ARG A 33 -25.67 -13.69 23.67
N ALA A 34 -25.82 -14.97 24.02
CA ALA A 34 -24.73 -15.93 24.17
C ALA A 34 -24.26 -16.64 22.88
N ALA A 35 -24.92 -16.42 21.73
CA ALA A 35 -24.57 -17.16 20.51
C ALA A 35 -23.60 -16.41 19.57
N PHE A 36 -23.29 -15.13 19.78
CA PHE A 36 -22.41 -14.35 18.93
C PHE A 36 -20.95 -14.26 19.42
N GLY A 37 -20.66 -14.67 20.66
CA GLY A 37 -19.30 -14.62 21.24
C GLY A 37 -18.37 -15.77 20.82
N ALA A 38 -18.83 -16.73 20.04
CA ALA A 38 -18.04 -17.91 19.67
C ALA A 38 -17.32 -17.81 18.31
N VAL A 39 -17.53 -16.73 17.55
CA VAL A 39 -17.11 -16.66 16.14
C VAL A 39 -15.62 -16.34 15.95
N LEU A 40 -14.95 -15.74 16.93
CA LEU A 40 -13.51 -15.37 16.84
C LEU A 40 -12.74 -15.85 18.10
N ALA A 41 -12.78 -17.15 18.39
CA ALA A 41 -12.11 -17.73 19.56
C ALA A 41 -10.59 -17.92 19.36
N ASN A 42 -10.11 -17.87 18.11
CA ASN A 42 -8.76 -18.26 17.72
C ASN A 42 -8.00 -17.07 17.14
N ASN A 43 -6.74 -16.88 17.58
CA ASN A 43 -5.88 -15.82 17.09
C ASN A 43 -5.71 -15.83 15.57
N ASN A 44 -5.64 -17.02 14.95
CA ASN A 44 -5.48 -17.14 13.50
C ASN A 44 -6.68 -16.55 12.74
N GLU A 45 -7.89 -16.68 13.26
CA GLU A 45 -9.08 -16.07 12.67
C GLU A 45 -9.04 -14.55 12.84
N ILE A 46 -8.63 -14.06 14.00
CA ILE A 46 -8.53 -12.63 14.31
C ILE A 46 -7.52 -11.94 13.39
N ILE A 47 -6.30 -12.46 13.26
CA ILE A 47 -5.26 -11.86 12.41
C ILE A 47 -5.55 -12.03 10.91
N ALA A 48 -6.46 -12.94 10.53
CA ALA A 48 -6.88 -13.14 9.15
C ALA A 48 -7.92 -12.12 8.68
N LEU A 49 -8.60 -11.42 9.59
CA LEU A 49 -9.61 -10.42 9.26
C LEU A 49 -9.05 -9.39 8.27
N THR A 50 -9.90 -8.96 7.32
CA THR A 50 -9.66 -7.74 6.55
C THR A 50 -9.76 -6.53 7.48
N ALA A 51 -9.15 -5.41 7.12
CA ALA A 51 -9.23 -4.19 7.92
C ALA A 51 -10.69 -3.76 8.13
N ARG A 52 -11.50 -3.81 7.06
CA ARG A 52 -12.93 -3.48 7.12
C ARG A 52 -13.66 -4.39 8.11
N ALA A 53 -13.47 -5.71 8.01
CA ALA A 53 -14.12 -6.65 8.90
C ALA A 53 -13.72 -6.43 10.36
N ALA A 54 -12.44 -6.18 10.64
CA ALA A 54 -11.96 -5.92 12.00
C ALA A 54 -12.65 -4.69 12.62
N VAL A 55 -12.75 -3.57 11.89
CA VAL A 55 -13.48 -2.38 12.36
C VAL A 55 -14.95 -2.69 12.62
N ASP A 56 -15.60 -3.44 11.73
CA ASP A 56 -17.01 -3.79 11.89
C ASP A 56 -17.26 -4.66 13.14
N TYR A 57 -16.38 -5.64 13.41
CA TYR A 57 -16.43 -6.42 14.65
C TYR A 57 -16.17 -5.54 15.89
N ILE A 58 -15.21 -4.61 15.84
CA ILE A 58 -14.91 -3.69 16.94
C ILE A 58 -16.11 -2.78 17.22
N ARG A 59 -16.71 -2.19 16.19
CA ARG A 59 -17.89 -1.31 16.33
C ARG A 59 -19.09 -2.02 16.95
N ARG A 60 -19.34 -3.28 16.57
CA ARG A 60 -20.42 -4.09 17.15
C ARG A 60 -20.09 -4.62 18.53
N GLY A 61 -18.82 -4.50 19.00
CA GLY A 61 -18.36 -5.01 20.29
C GLY A 61 -18.23 -6.55 20.32
N GLU A 62 -18.17 -7.18 19.15
CA GLU A 62 -17.95 -8.62 18.98
C GLU A 62 -16.47 -8.98 19.09
N LEU A 63 -15.58 -8.00 18.86
CA LEU A 63 -14.14 -8.03 19.11
C LEU A 63 -13.77 -6.74 19.84
N SER A 64 -12.96 -6.79 20.92
CA SER A 64 -12.39 -5.57 21.46
C SER A 64 -11.16 -5.13 20.67
N ALA A 65 -10.93 -3.81 20.57
CA ALA A 65 -9.73 -3.28 19.94
C ALA A 65 -8.45 -3.76 20.68
N GLU A 66 -8.52 -3.87 22.02
CA GLU A 66 -7.43 -4.43 22.83
C GLU A 66 -7.13 -5.88 22.44
N ARG A 67 -8.15 -6.74 22.31
CA ARG A 67 -7.97 -8.15 21.95
C ARG A 67 -7.39 -8.29 20.53
N TYR A 68 -7.83 -7.42 19.60
CA TYR A 68 -7.28 -7.37 18.25
C TYR A 68 -5.79 -6.99 18.29
N ALA A 69 -5.44 -5.91 18.98
CA ALA A 69 -4.05 -5.46 19.11
C ALA A 69 -3.16 -6.53 19.77
N GLN A 70 -3.66 -7.23 20.81
CA GLN A 70 -2.93 -8.34 21.46
C GLN A 70 -2.62 -9.48 20.46
N ALA A 71 -3.60 -9.90 19.65
CA ALA A 71 -3.39 -10.95 18.66
C ALA A 71 -2.31 -10.55 17.63
N LEU A 72 -2.30 -9.27 17.20
CA LEU A 72 -1.29 -8.75 16.27
C LEU A 72 0.11 -8.64 16.92
N VAL A 73 0.20 -8.28 18.21
CA VAL A 73 1.46 -8.28 18.97
C VAL A 73 2.02 -9.71 19.11
N GLU A 74 1.17 -10.70 19.39
CA GLU A 74 1.58 -12.11 19.42
C GLU A 74 2.11 -12.57 18.06
N GLN A 75 1.43 -12.18 16.97
CA GLN A 75 1.87 -12.46 15.59
C GLN A 75 3.22 -11.79 15.29
N TYR A 76 3.42 -10.54 15.70
CA TYR A 76 4.70 -9.84 15.58
C TYR A 76 5.82 -10.61 16.32
N LYS A 77 5.59 -11.03 17.57
CA LYS A 77 6.58 -11.77 18.35
C LYS A 77 6.93 -13.10 17.72
N ALA A 78 5.95 -13.80 17.17
CA ALA A 78 6.17 -15.07 16.47
C ALA A 78 7.03 -14.92 15.21
N HIS A 79 7.02 -13.74 14.59
CA HIS A 79 7.73 -13.45 13.34
C HIS A 79 8.71 -12.27 13.45
N ALA A 80 9.25 -12.02 14.65
CA ALA A 80 10.23 -10.95 14.89
C ALA A 80 11.51 -11.10 14.04
N ASN A 81 11.84 -12.33 13.60
CA ASN A 81 12.96 -12.63 12.71
C ASN A 81 12.82 -12.05 11.30
N LEU A 82 11.64 -11.57 10.89
CA LEU A 82 11.44 -10.81 9.66
C LEU A 82 12.13 -9.45 9.69
N ASN A 83 12.40 -8.93 10.89
CA ASN A 83 12.96 -7.58 11.10
C ASN A 83 12.17 -6.48 10.41
N ALA A 84 10.83 -6.64 10.34
CA ALA A 84 9.93 -5.72 9.66
C ALA A 84 9.64 -4.43 10.46
N VAL A 85 9.91 -4.44 11.76
CA VAL A 85 9.60 -3.36 12.71
C VAL A 85 10.90 -2.72 13.20
N ALA A 86 10.99 -1.39 13.13
CA ALA A 86 12.09 -0.61 13.65
C ALA A 86 11.83 -0.17 15.11
N HIS A 87 10.61 0.28 15.42
CA HIS A 87 10.23 0.75 16.75
C HIS A 87 8.79 0.34 17.06
N ILE A 88 8.56 -0.18 18.27
CA ILE A 88 7.24 -0.51 18.80
C ILE A 88 7.18 -0.17 20.30
N ASP A 89 6.01 0.30 20.75
CA ASP A 89 5.65 0.43 22.17
C ASP A 89 4.36 -0.35 22.40
N GLU A 90 4.49 -1.60 22.85
CA GLU A 90 3.35 -2.50 23.07
C GLU A 90 2.41 -1.97 24.16
N ALA A 91 2.95 -1.33 25.21
CA ALA A 91 2.15 -0.81 26.32
C ALA A 91 1.27 0.35 25.85
N LYS A 92 1.84 1.28 25.08
CA LYS A 92 1.10 2.41 24.49
C LYS A 92 0.06 1.94 23.48
N LEU A 93 0.40 0.99 22.60
CA LEU A 93 -0.53 0.40 21.63
C LEU A 93 -1.75 -0.20 22.31
N LEU A 94 -1.55 -0.99 23.37
CA LEU A 94 -2.65 -1.62 24.10
C LEU A 94 -3.48 -0.58 24.88
N GLU A 95 -2.86 0.47 25.40
CA GLU A 95 -3.60 1.56 26.07
C GLU A 95 -4.46 2.33 25.06
N ASP A 96 -3.95 2.63 23.86
CA ASP A 96 -4.71 3.29 22.79
C ASP A 96 -5.89 2.40 22.34
N ALA A 97 -5.69 1.09 22.25
CA ALA A 97 -6.76 0.16 21.93
C ALA A 97 -7.86 0.13 23.00
N ARG A 98 -7.47 0.13 24.31
CA ARG A 98 -8.43 0.25 25.42
C ARG A 98 -9.23 1.55 25.38
N GLU A 99 -8.60 2.66 24.98
CA GLU A 99 -9.34 3.93 24.86
C GLU A 99 -10.41 3.87 23.77
N VAL A 100 -10.14 3.22 22.64
CA VAL A 100 -11.15 2.96 21.61
C VAL A 100 -12.31 2.13 22.19
N ASP A 101 -12.01 1.08 22.94
CA ASP A 101 -13.05 0.25 23.58
C ASP A 101 -13.88 1.06 24.59
N ARG A 102 -13.22 1.89 25.43
CA ARG A 102 -13.90 2.81 26.35
C ARG A 102 -14.79 3.82 25.61
N ALA A 103 -14.29 4.39 24.50
CA ALA A 103 -15.07 5.33 23.68
C ALA A 103 -16.31 4.66 23.09
N ARG A 104 -16.18 3.43 22.57
CA ARG A 104 -17.31 2.63 22.09
C ARG A 104 -18.36 2.39 23.18
N VAL A 105 -17.92 1.96 24.37
CA VAL A 105 -18.84 1.69 25.50
C VAL A 105 -19.58 2.95 25.94
N ARG A 106 -18.93 4.13 25.88
CA ARG A 106 -19.55 5.43 26.14
C ARG A 106 -20.51 5.90 25.05
N GLY A 107 -20.64 5.15 23.95
CA GLY A 107 -21.49 5.52 22.80
C GLY A 107 -20.90 6.62 21.92
N ALA A 108 -19.59 6.87 21.97
CA ALA A 108 -18.94 7.83 21.11
C ALA A 108 -19.02 7.39 19.65
N GLN A 109 -19.15 8.37 18.74
CA GLN A 109 -19.06 8.11 17.31
C GLN A 109 -17.62 7.73 16.93
N LEU A 110 -17.42 6.48 16.53
CA LEU A 110 -16.13 5.96 16.12
C LEU A 110 -15.82 6.31 14.66
N GLY A 111 -14.59 6.73 14.40
CA GLY A 111 -14.09 6.98 13.04
C GLY A 111 -14.01 5.72 12.18
N PRO A 112 -13.87 5.85 10.85
CA PRO A 112 -13.85 4.71 9.93
C PRO A 112 -12.73 3.71 10.19
N LEU A 113 -11.59 4.12 10.76
CA LEU A 113 -10.45 3.26 11.08
C LEU A 113 -10.34 2.92 12.59
N ALA A 114 -11.43 3.12 13.37
CA ALA A 114 -11.38 3.02 14.82
C ALA A 114 -10.84 1.67 15.32
N GLY A 115 -9.75 1.76 16.09
CA GLY A 115 -9.10 0.61 16.71
C GLY A 115 -8.26 -0.26 15.78
N LEU A 116 -8.09 0.13 14.51
CA LEU A 116 -7.16 -0.55 13.59
C LEU A 116 -5.71 -0.16 13.91
N PRO A 117 -4.84 -1.12 14.25
CA PRO A 117 -3.41 -0.90 14.32
C PRO A 117 -2.81 -0.72 12.93
N VAL A 118 -2.08 0.38 12.72
CA VAL A 118 -1.44 0.74 11.45
C VAL A 118 0.07 0.81 11.64
N ILE A 119 0.84 0.17 10.75
CA ILE A 119 2.29 0.34 10.71
C ILE A 119 2.65 1.49 9.77
N ILE A 120 3.59 2.35 10.18
CA ILE A 120 3.98 3.54 9.42
C ILE A 120 5.48 3.47 9.13
N LYS A 121 5.85 3.60 7.85
CA LYS A 121 7.26 3.58 7.42
C LYS A 121 8.09 4.61 8.18
N ASP A 122 9.32 4.25 8.53
CA ASP A 122 10.15 5.02 9.45
C ASP A 122 10.76 6.31 8.86
N ASN A 123 10.36 6.72 7.67
CA ASN A 123 10.61 8.08 7.16
C ASN A 123 9.44 9.05 7.39
N VAL A 124 8.32 8.61 7.96
CA VAL A 124 7.13 9.44 8.26
C VAL A 124 7.15 9.83 9.74
N ASN A 125 7.11 11.12 10.03
CA ASN A 125 7.14 11.64 11.40
C ASN A 125 5.93 11.17 12.22
N THR A 126 6.23 10.65 13.41
CA THR A 126 5.25 10.37 14.48
C THR A 126 5.86 10.78 15.81
N VAL A 127 5.14 11.57 16.61
CA VAL A 127 5.67 12.10 17.88
C VAL A 127 5.99 11.02 18.91
N SER A 128 5.39 9.83 18.78
CA SER A 128 5.59 8.71 19.72
C SER A 128 6.94 8.03 19.57
N PHE A 129 7.59 8.14 18.41
CA PHE A 129 8.84 7.44 18.09
C PHE A 129 9.87 8.36 17.43
N PRO A 130 11.15 7.99 17.42
CA PRO A 130 12.11 8.57 16.50
C PRO A 130 11.65 8.37 15.06
N THR A 131 12.07 9.25 14.15
CA THR A 131 11.94 9.06 12.71
C THR A 131 13.35 8.99 12.13
N THR A 132 13.81 7.77 11.88
CA THR A 132 15.22 7.54 11.56
C THR A 132 15.51 7.52 10.06
N ALA A 133 14.47 7.36 9.22
CA ALA A 133 14.62 7.06 7.78
C ALA A 133 15.63 5.93 7.51
N GLY A 134 15.77 4.99 8.46
CA GLY A 134 16.72 3.89 8.40
C GLY A 134 18.19 4.31 8.55
N THR A 135 18.50 5.52 9.02
CA THR A 135 19.85 6.06 9.12
C THR A 135 20.38 6.12 10.54
N ARG A 136 21.70 6.11 10.68
CA ARG A 136 22.36 6.30 11.96
C ARG A 136 22.25 7.75 12.45
N PHE A 137 22.38 8.73 11.57
CA PHE A 137 22.42 10.14 11.95
C PHE A 137 21.05 10.69 12.40
N LEU A 138 19.93 10.05 12.02
CA LEU A 138 18.59 10.40 12.51
C LEU A 138 18.10 9.47 13.64
N LYS A 139 18.92 8.56 14.16
CA LYS A 139 18.47 7.58 15.18
C LYS A 139 17.84 8.22 16.43
N ASP A 140 18.28 9.41 16.77
CA ASP A 140 17.80 10.17 17.94
C ASP A 140 16.87 11.34 17.55
N TYR A 141 16.58 11.53 16.28
CA TYR A 141 15.66 12.57 15.82
C TYR A 141 14.23 12.24 16.24
N ARG A 142 13.68 13.05 17.14
CA ARG A 142 12.29 12.98 17.60
C ARG A 142 11.50 14.15 17.03
N PRO A 143 10.54 13.91 16.12
CA PRO A 143 9.75 14.97 15.54
C PRO A 143 8.88 15.67 16.60
N LYS A 144 8.69 16.98 16.44
CA LYS A 144 7.84 17.80 17.33
C LYS A 144 6.35 17.68 16.98
N ALA A 145 6.05 17.23 15.76
CA ALA A 145 4.69 17.02 15.26
C ALA A 145 4.65 15.74 14.42
N ASN A 146 3.49 15.12 14.32
CA ASN A 146 3.25 14.09 13.35
C ASN A 146 3.33 14.65 11.93
N ALA A 147 3.68 13.82 10.95
CA ALA A 147 3.42 14.14 9.57
C ALA A 147 1.93 14.39 9.34
N ALA A 148 1.59 15.34 8.46
CA ALA A 148 0.19 15.67 8.17
C ALA A 148 -0.62 14.43 7.78
N LEU A 149 -0.05 13.51 7.01
CA LEU A 149 -0.68 12.24 6.66
C LEU A 149 -0.94 11.34 7.88
N ALA A 150 -0.02 11.29 8.84
CA ALA A 150 -0.20 10.50 10.06
C ALA A 150 -1.37 11.06 10.90
N ASP A 151 -1.48 12.39 11.02
CA ASP A 151 -2.61 13.03 11.69
C ASP A 151 -3.95 12.76 10.96
N MET A 152 -3.95 12.75 9.63
CA MET A 152 -5.15 12.36 8.86
C MET A 152 -5.61 10.95 9.24
N ILE A 153 -4.70 9.99 9.34
CA ILE A 153 -5.00 8.59 9.68
C ILE A 153 -5.49 8.46 11.13
N PHE A 154 -4.79 9.09 12.07
CA PHE A 154 -5.16 9.03 13.50
C PHE A 154 -6.49 9.74 13.77
N SER A 155 -6.79 10.84 13.05
CA SER A 155 -8.10 11.51 13.14
C SER A 155 -9.28 10.63 12.69
N GLN A 156 -9.01 9.57 11.92
CA GLN A 156 -10.02 8.56 11.55
C GLN A 156 -10.13 7.41 12.57
N GLY A 157 -9.38 7.48 13.67
CA GLY A 157 -9.45 6.53 14.78
C GLY A 157 -8.49 5.34 14.69
N ALA A 158 -7.57 5.33 13.73
CA ALA A 158 -6.49 4.33 13.69
C ALA A 158 -5.53 4.54 14.87
N ILE A 159 -4.89 3.47 15.32
CA ILE A 159 -3.87 3.49 16.36
C ILE A 159 -2.50 3.10 15.76
N LEU A 160 -1.43 3.70 16.26
CA LEU A 160 -0.09 3.41 15.77
C LEU A 160 0.40 2.07 16.32
N PHE A 161 0.61 1.08 15.43
CA PHE A 161 1.19 -0.20 15.81
C PHE A 161 2.71 -0.07 16.04
N ALA A 162 3.41 0.46 15.04
CA ALA A 162 4.87 0.51 15.02
C ALA A 162 5.40 1.41 13.89
N LYS A 163 6.70 1.73 13.94
CA LYS A 163 7.45 2.22 12.79
C LYS A 163 8.02 1.03 12.02
N ALA A 164 7.82 1.01 10.71
CA ALA A 164 8.31 -0.07 9.84
C ALA A 164 9.77 0.15 9.46
N ASN A 165 10.60 -0.89 9.55
CA ASN A 165 11.95 -0.88 9.02
C ASN A 165 11.95 -0.66 7.50
N MET A 166 13.00 -0.07 6.97
CA MET A 166 13.05 0.38 5.58
C MET A 166 14.48 0.39 5.04
N HIS A 167 14.62 0.55 3.72
CA HIS A 167 15.91 0.85 3.12
C HIS A 167 16.37 2.24 3.56
N GLU A 168 17.66 2.38 3.84
CA GLU A 168 18.28 3.64 4.31
C GLU A 168 17.95 4.80 3.38
N LEU A 169 17.48 5.94 3.93
CA LEU A 169 17.02 7.15 3.22
C LEU A 169 15.98 6.90 2.13
N ALA A 170 15.22 5.81 2.22
CA ALA A 170 14.31 5.38 1.15
C ALA A 170 14.99 5.15 -0.22
N LEU A 171 16.31 5.14 -0.29
CA LEU A 171 17.11 5.08 -1.51
C LEU A 171 17.64 3.67 -1.78
N GLY A 172 16.72 2.75 -2.13
CA GLY A 172 17.09 1.39 -2.53
C GLY A 172 15.91 0.44 -2.62
N SER A 173 16.14 -0.68 -3.27
CA SER A 173 15.12 -1.65 -3.71
C SER A 173 15.03 -2.91 -2.86
N THR A 174 15.89 -3.08 -1.84
CA THR A 174 16.08 -4.36 -1.15
C THR A 174 15.58 -4.37 0.29
N SER A 175 15.46 -3.21 0.95
CA SER A 175 15.33 -3.07 2.42
C SER A 175 16.43 -3.81 3.20
N ALA A 176 17.59 -3.98 2.58
CA ALA A 176 18.81 -4.38 3.23
C ALA A 176 19.41 -3.15 3.93
N ASN A 177 19.12 -2.99 5.21
CA ASN A 177 19.55 -1.83 5.99
C ASN A 177 20.76 -2.19 6.85
N PRO A 178 21.96 -1.57 6.62
CA PRO A 178 23.15 -1.89 7.39
C PRO A 178 23.09 -1.45 8.86
N THR A 179 22.24 -0.45 9.19
CA THR A 179 22.11 0.10 10.56
C THR A 179 21.09 -0.66 11.39
N PHE A 180 19.89 -0.94 10.83
CA PHE A 180 18.77 -1.56 11.53
C PHE A 180 18.58 -3.04 11.19
N GLY A 181 19.46 -3.61 10.37
CA GLY A 181 19.36 -4.99 9.91
C GLY A 181 18.43 -5.16 8.70
N PHE A 182 18.58 -6.29 8.02
CA PHE A 182 17.86 -6.61 6.79
C PHE A 182 16.45 -7.07 7.08
N VAL A 183 15.49 -6.54 6.33
CA VAL A 183 14.12 -7.05 6.33
C VAL A 183 14.06 -8.30 5.45
N LYS A 184 13.38 -9.34 5.91
CA LYS A 184 13.24 -10.60 5.19
C LYS A 184 11.85 -10.73 4.54
N ASN A 185 11.81 -11.47 3.43
CA ASN A 185 10.57 -11.76 2.74
C ASN A 185 9.80 -12.90 3.45
N PRO A 186 8.52 -12.72 3.84
CA PRO A 186 7.75 -13.78 4.52
C PRO A 186 7.52 -15.04 3.69
N TYR A 187 7.55 -14.96 2.35
CA TYR A 187 7.41 -16.13 1.48
C TYR A 187 8.69 -16.98 1.43
N ASP A 188 9.86 -16.33 1.58
CA ASP A 188 11.16 -16.98 1.64
C ASP A 188 12.15 -16.06 2.38
N LEU A 189 12.59 -16.48 3.57
CA LEU A 189 13.43 -15.69 4.47
C LEU A 189 14.86 -15.43 3.92
N THR A 190 15.24 -16.09 2.84
CA THR A 190 16.52 -15.87 2.15
C THR A 190 16.43 -14.79 1.08
N ARG A 191 15.21 -14.26 0.82
CA ARG A 191 14.94 -13.29 -0.25
C ARG A 191 14.58 -11.91 0.29
N ILE A 192 14.80 -10.89 -0.54
CA ILE A 192 14.43 -9.52 -0.20
C ILE A 192 12.90 -9.35 -0.21
N PRO A 193 12.34 -8.48 0.65
CA PRO A 193 10.93 -8.10 0.61
C PRO A 193 10.65 -7.00 -0.43
N GLY A 194 11.66 -6.52 -1.14
CA GLY A 194 11.61 -5.27 -1.90
C GLY A 194 11.90 -4.04 -1.03
N GLY A 195 11.89 -2.89 -1.65
CA GLY A 195 12.18 -1.62 -0.97
C GLY A 195 11.65 -0.41 -1.76
N SER A 196 11.67 0.71 -1.05
CA SER A 196 12.22 0.94 0.30
C SER A 196 11.23 0.66 1.43
N SER A 197 9.93 0.37 1.17
CA SER A 197 8.90 0.07 2.19
C SER A 197 8.80 -1.44 2.51
N GLY A 198 9.93 -2.17 2.54
CA GLY A 198 9.94 -3.62 2.71
C GLY A 198 9.41 -4.06 4.07
N GLY A 199 9.69 -3.32 5.14
CA GLY A 199 9.15 -3.62 6.48
C GLY A 199 7.63 -3.53 6.51
N THR A 200 7.05 -2.51 5.86
CA THR A 200 5.59 -2.37 5.74
C THR A 200 4.98 -3.56 5.02
N ALA A 201 5.51 -3.93 3.84
CA ALA A 201 5.00 -5.05 3.06
C ALA A 201 5.16 -6.41 3.76
N ALA A 202 6.33 -6.64 4.38
CA ALA A 202 6.58 -7.87 5.14
C ALA A 202 5.65 -8.02 6.34
N ALA A 203 5.39 -6.93 7.09
CA ALA A 203 4.46 -6.93 8.21
C ALA A 203 3.02 -7.24 7.78
N LEU A 204 2.58 -6.67 6.64
CA LEU A 204 1.25 -6.93 6.06
C LEU A 204 1.11 -8.38 5.60
N ALA A 205 2.07 -8.89 4.82
CA ALA A 205 2.06 -10.27 4.33
C ALA A 205 2.06 -11.29 5.47
N ALA A 206 2.86 -11.02 6.52
CA ALA A 206 2.93 -11.85 7.72
C ALA A 206 1.71 -11.69 8.66
N ARG A 207 0.71 -10.88 8.31
CA ARG A 207 -0.49 -10.58 9.13
C ARG A 207 -0.15 -9.99 10.51
N ILE A 208 0.98 -9.29 10.63
CA ILE A 208 1.35 -8.55 11.84
C ILE A 208 0.45 -7.32 12.00
N VAL A 209 0.01 -6.72 10.89
CA VAL A 209 -0.91 -5.60 10.86
C VAL A 209 -1.88 -5.72 9.68
N PRO A 210 -3.09 -5.11 9.75
CA PRO A 210 -4.03 -5.11 8.64
C PRO A 210 -3.71 -4.04 7.60
N LEU A 211 -3.18 -2.90 8.00
CA LEU A 211 -2.92 -1.71 7.18
C LEU A 211 -1.53 -1.14 7.44
N GLY A 212 -0.96 -0.52 6.43
CA GLY A 212 0.31 0.17 6.53
C GLY A 212 0.42 1.38 5.60
N ILE A 213 1.37 2.25 5.93
CA ILE A 213 1.79 3.37 5.09
C ILE A 213 3.22 3.11 4.63
N GLY A 214 3.40 3.19 3.31
CA GLY A 214 4.70 3.25 2.65
C GLY A 214 4.97 4.63 2.06
N SER A 215 6.16 4.82 1.49
CA SER A 215 6.46 5.94 0.59
C SER A 215 6.96 5.40 -0.75
N ASP A 216 6.69 6.12 -1.83
CA ASP A 216 7.02 5.72 -3.19
C ASP A 216 7.58 6.92 -3.97
N THR A 217 8.84 6.88 -4.28
CA THR A 217 9.49 7.81 -5.19
C THR A 217 9.49 7.21 -6.60
N THR A 218 9.94 5.95 -6.71
CA THR A 218 10.05 5.22 -7.98
C THR A 218 9.79 3.72 -7.77
N GLY A 219 8.66 3.38 -7.13
CA GLY A 219 8.23 2.00 -6.92
C GLY A 219 8.31 1.50 -5.49
N SER A 220 8.68 2.35 -4.52
CA SER A 220 8.96 1.90 -3.15
C SER A 220 7.72 1.47 -2.32
N ILE A 221 6.52 1.59 -2.83
CA ILE A 221 5.28 0.92 -2.35
C ILE A 221 5.02 -0.33 -3.21
N ARG A 222 5.07 -0.17 -4.52
CA ARG A 222 4.63 -1.15 -5.52
C ARG A 222 5.55 -2.36 -5.60
N MET A 223 6.87 -2.13 -5.64
CA MET A 223 7.87 -3.20 -5.64
C MET A 223 7.77 -4.11 -4.41
N PRO A 224 7.78 -3.61 -3.15
CA PRO A 224 7.59 -4.49 -2.01
C PRO A 224 6.20 -5.13 -1.97
N SER A 225 5.16 -4.51 -2.52
CA SER A 225 3.86 -5.15 -2.69
C SER A 225 3.93 -6.36 -3.63
N HIS A 226 4.63 -6.24 -4.77
CA HIS A 226 4.88 -7.35 -5.68
C HIS A 226 5.61 -8.52 -4.99
N PHE A 227 6.73 -8.24 -4.30
CA PHE A 227 7.58 -9.29 -3.72
C PHE A 227 6.98 -9.94 -2.47
N CYS A 228 6.12 -9.24 -1.75
CA CYS A 228 5.46 -9.76 -0.55
C CYS A 228 4.00 -10.17 -0.77
N GLY A 229 3.47 -10.11 -2.02
CA GLY A 229 2.10 -10.52 -2.32
C GLY A 229 1.04 -9.67 -1.62
N THR A 230 1.29 -8.37 -1.50
CA THR A 230 0.37 -7.38 -0.92
C THR A 230 -0.12 -6.41 -1.99
N ALA A 231 -1.14 -5.61 -1.69
CA ALA A 231 -1.57 -4.50 -2.53
C ALA A 231 -1.01 -3.18 -2.01
N GLY A 232 -0.65 -2.26 -2.92
CA GLY A 232 -0.13 -0.96 -2.53
C GLY A 232 -0.39 0.12 -3.58
N LEU A 233 -0.93 1.24 -3.12
CA LEU A 233 -1.23 2.40 -3.96
C LEU A 233 -0.12 3.45 -3.83
N ARG A 234 0.51 3.79 -4.96
CA ARG A 234 1.13 5.08 -5.18
C ARG A 234 0.01 6.05 -5.57
N PRO A 235 -0.36 7.05 -4.75
CA PRO A 235 -1.40 8.01 -5.14
C PRO A 235 -0.91 9.00 -6.20
N SER A 236 -1.84 9.68 -6.84
CA SER A 236 -1.55 10.83 -7.71
C SER A 236 -0.70 11.87 -6.99
N ASN A 237 0.25 12.49 -7.71
CA ASN A 237 1.14 13.53 -7.20
C ASN A 237 0.96 14.86 -7.96
N PRO A 238 -0.21 15.51 -7.89
CA PRO A 238 -0.40 16.80 -8.55
C PRO A 238 0.51 17.87 -7.91
N PRO A 239 0.88 18.95 -8.65
CA PRO A 239 1.72 20.03 -8.12
C PRO A 239 1.12 20.71 -6.89
N THR A 240 -0.20 20.78 -6.83
CA THR A 240 -0.98 21.42 -5.75
C THR A 240 -2.12 20.50 -5.32
N ASN A 241 -2.61 20.69 -4.09
CA ASN A 241 -3.74 19.92 -3.54
C ASN A 241 -3.49 18.39 -3.56
N LYS A 242 -2.32 17.98 -3.11
CA LYS A 242 -1.98 16.56 -3.01
C LYS A 242 -2.97 15.84 -2.09
N PRO A 243 -3.60 14.74 -2.52
CA PRO A 243 -4.50 13.97 -1.65
C PRO A 243 -3.77 13.36 -0.45
N TYR A 244 -2.47 13.16 -0.58
CA TYR A 244 -1.57 12.66 0.46
C TYR A 244 -0.44 13.67 0.66
N PRO A 245 -0.49 14.51 1.72
CA PRO A 245 0.56 15.48 2.00
C PRO A 245 1.87 14.77 2.37
N VAL A 246 2.99 15.37 1.98
CA VAL A 246 4.34 14.86 2.28
C VAL A 246 5.04 15.67 3.40
N ASP A 247 4.35 16.64 3.97
CA ASP A 247 4.87 17.44 5.10
C ASP A 247 5.13 16.55 6.31
N GLY A 248 6.35 16.64 6.86
CA GLY A 248 6.79 15.78 7.97
C GLY A 248 7.24 14.37 7.51
N ILE A 249 7.54 14.20 6.23
CA ILE A 249 8.17 12.98 5.71
C ILE A 249 9.62 13.30 5.34
N VAL A 250 10.58 12.48 5.79
CA VAL A 250 11.98 12.59 5.36
C VAL A 250 12.02 12.34 3.85
N PRO A 251 12.44 13.33 3.04
CA PRO A 251 12.33 13.25 1.60
C PRO A 251 13.45 12.42 0.97
N LEU A 252 13.18 11.95 -0.25
CA LEU A 252 14.19 11.44 -1.17
C LEU A 252 14.28 12.32 -2.43
N GLU A 253 13.16 12.49 -3.14
CA GLU A 253 13.03 13.30 -4.36
C GLU A 253 11.62 13.94 -4.35
N LEU A 254 11.46 15.14 -3.78
CA LEU A 254 10.16 15.79 -3.56
C LEU A 254 9.33 16.00 -4.85
N ASN A 255 10.01 16.06 -6.02
CA ASN A 255 9.31 16.08 -7.30
C ASN A 255 8.52 14.79 -7.57
N PHE A 256 8.93 13.66 -6.98
CA PHE A 256 8.40 12.33 -7.24
C PHE A 256 7.81 11.65 -6.00
N ASP A 257 8.19 12.10 -4.80
CA ASP A 257 7.80 11.49 -3.54
C ASP A 257 6.30 11.57 -3.28
N VAL A 258 5.75 10.45 -2.89
CA VAL A 258 4.42 10.31 -2.28
C VAL A 258 4.48 9.34 -1.12
N ALA A 259 3.51 9.42 -0.21
CA ALA A 259 3.20 8.35 0.72
C ALA A 259 1.84 7.76 0.35
N GLY A 260 1.63 6.48 0.63
CA GLY A 260 0.37 5.84 0.25
C GLY A 260 0.06 4.57 1.04
N PRO A 261 -1.20 4.12 0.97
CA PRO A 261 -1.69 2.97 1.70
C PRO A 261 -1.22 1.65 1.09
N MET A 262 -0.95 0.70 1.99
CA MET A 262 -0.63 -0.69 1.68
C MET A 262 -1.48 -1.62 2.54
N ALA A 263 -1.93 -2.73 1.99
CA ALA A 263 -2.72 -3.75 2.68
C ALA A 263 -2.52 -5.13 2.04
N ARG A 264 -3.12 -6.19 2.61
CA ARG A 264 -3.09 -7.51 2.00
C ARG A 264 -3.89 -7.62 0.70
N ASN A 265 -4.86 -6.73 0.50
CA ASN A 265 -5.78 -6.73 -0.64
C ASN A 265 -6.13 -5.30 -1.06
N VAL A 266 -6.63 -5.14 -2.28
CA VAL A 266 -6.98 -3.84 -2.84
C VAL A 266 -8.20 -3.22 -2.14
N ALA A 267 -9.15 -4.04 -1.69
CA ALA A 267 -10.34 -3.54 -0.98
C ALA A 267 -9.96 -2.82 0.32
N ASP A 268 -8.98 -3.32 1.08
CA ASP A 268 -8.48 -2.67 2.29
C ASP A 268 -7.62 -1.42 1.96
N VAL A 269 -6.89 -1.42 0.84
CA VAL A 269 -6.21 -0.20 0.32
C VAL A 269 -7.25 0.88 0.00
N ALA A 270 -8.32 0.52 -0.71
CA ALA A 270 -9.42 1.42 -1.06
C ALA A 270 -10.16 1.93 0.20
N PHE A 271 -10.37 1.07 1.18
CA PHE A 271 -10.97 1.43 2.47
C PHE A 271 -10.11 2.47 3.21
N MET A 272 -8.80 2.26 3.28
CA MET A 272 -7.87 3.21 3.90
C MET A 272 -7.79 4.53 3.11
N HIS A 273 -7.76 4.45 1.77
CA HIS A 273 -7.78 5.63 0.89
C HIS A 273 -9.02 6.49 1.15
N THR A 274 -10.21 5.87 1.16
CA THR A 274 -11.48 6.57 1.46
C THR A 274 -11.45 7.25 2.82
N ALA A 275 -10.92 6.58 3.85
CA ALA A 275 -10.81 7.15 5.18
C ALA A 275 -9.85 8.37 5.22
N ILE A 276 -8.68 8.26 4.59
CA ILE A 276 -7.68 9.34 4.53
C ILE A 276 -8.21 10.55 3.77
N THR A 277 -8.78 10.34 2.58
CA THR A 277 -9.25 11.42 1.70
C THR A 277 -10.62 11.94 2.09
N ARG A 278 -11.32 11.25 3.01
CA ARG A 278 -12.73 11.51 3.35
C ARG A 278 -13.64 11.48 2.12
N GLY A 279 -13.26 10.63 1.16
CA GLY A 279 -13.99 10.43 -0.08
C GLY A 279 -15.20 9.50 0.07
N PRO A 280 -15.91 9.26 -1.04
CA PRO A 280 -17.02 8.30 -1.07
C PRO A 280 -16.49 6.87 -0.90
N GLU A 281 -17.34 5.98 -0.38
CA GLU A 281 -17.06 4.55 -0.38
C GLU A 281 -16.94 4.03 -1.81
N LEU A 282 -15.86 3.28 -2.09
CA LEU A 282 -15.58 2.76 -3.42
C LEU A 282 -16.17 1.35 -3.58
N SER A 283 -16.56 1.03 -4.79
CA SER A 283 -17.05 -0.30 -5.18
C SER A 283 -16.29 -0.81 -6.40
N PRO A 284 -16.14 -2.13 -6.58
CA PRO A 284 -15.54 -2.70 -7.77
C PRO A 284 -16.26 -2.23 -9.03
N LEU A 285 -15.51 -1.93 -10.10
CA LEU A 285 -16.08 -1.65 -11.43
C LEU A 285 -16.66 -2.95 -12.04
N ASP A 286 -17.71 -2.82 -12.86
CA ASP A 286 -18.06 -3.86 -13.81
C ASP A 286 -17.01 -3.88 -14.93
N LEU A 287 -16.32 -5.00 -15.10
CA LEU A 287 -15.25 -5.13 -16.11
C LEU A 287 -15.78 -5.26 -17.55
N HIS A 288 -17.07 -5.51 -17.73
CA HIS A 288 -17.64 -5.69 -19.08
C HIS A 288 -17.45 -4.44 -19.95
N GLY A 289 -16.68 -4.59 -21.04
CA GLY A 289 -16.36 -3.51 -21.97
C GLY A 289 -15.30 -2.53 -21.46
N VAL A 290 -14.79 -2.67 -20.23
CA VAL A 290 -13.69 -1.83 -19.71
C VAL A 290 -12.42 -2.11 -20.51
N ARG A 291 -11.84 -1.04 -21.09
CA ARG A 291 -10.64 -1.15 -21.92
C ARG A 291 -9.37 -0.90 -21.10
N ILE A 292 -8.46 -1.88 -21.12
CA ILE A 292 -7.18 -1.86 -20.39
C ILE A 292 -6.07 -1.92 -21.43
N GLY A 293 -5.16 -0.94 -21.41
CA GLY A 293 -4.00 -0.88 -22.29
C GLY A 293 -2.85 -1.75 -21.79
N VAL A 294 -2.17 -2.46 -22.66
CA VAL A 294 -0.97 -3.24 -22.32
C VAL A 294 0.21 -2.69 -23.12
N PRO A 295 1.09 -1.90 -22.50
CA PRO A 295 2.31 -1.41 -23.14
C PRO A 295 3.38 -2.51 -23.12
N ARG A 296 3.51 -3.27 -24.22
CA ARG A 296 4.47 -4.38 -24.28
C ARG A 296 5.91 -3.91 -24.11
N ALA A 297 6.34 -2.90 -24.84
CA ALA A 297 7.64 -2.28 -24.66
C ALA A 297 7.53 -1.05 -23.72
N PRO A 298 8.48 -0.84 -22.79
CA PRO A 298 9.56 -1.75 -22.40
C PRO A 298 9.17 -2.71 -21.25
N PHE A 299 7.91 -2.69 -20.78
CA PHE A 299 7.52 -3.30 -19.50
C PHE A 299 7.50 -4.84 -19.52
N TRP A 300 7.31 -5.44 -20.69
CA TRP A 300 7.24 -6.90 -20.86
C TRP A 300 8.53 -7.50 -21.42
N GLU A 301 9.58 -6.69 -21.54
CA GLU A 301 10.89 -7.17 -21.96
C GLU A 301 11.64 -7.83 -20.82
N MET A 302 12.48 -8.84 -21.13
CA MET A 302 13.33 -9.56 -20.17
C MET A 302 12.59 -10.08 -18.93
N LEU A 303 11.34 -10.53 -19.09
CA LEU A 303 10.58 -11.11 -17.99
C LEU A 303 11.14 -12.49 -17.60
N ASP A 304 11.13 -12.76 -16.32
CA ASP A 304 11.22 -14.13 -15.82
C ASP A 304 10.08 -14.97 -16.40
N PRO A 305 10.34 -16.23 -16.85
CA PRO A 305 9.31 -17.06 -17.46
C PRO A 305 8.05 -17.28 -16.63
N ASP A 306 8.17 -17.43 -15.31
CA ASP A 306 7.01 -17.57 -14.42
C ASP A 306 6.22 -16.27 -14.33
N ILE A 307 6.91 -15.11 -14.25
CA ILE A 307 6.26 -13.81 -14.26
C ILE A 307 5.49 -13.62 -15.56
N ALA A 308 6.11 -13.92 -16.71
CA ALA A 308 5.45 -13.82 -18.03
C ALA A 308 4.18 -14.68 -18.06
N LYS A 309 4.25 -15.94 -17.61
CA LYS A 309 3.12 -16.87 -17.58
C LYS A 309 1.99 -16.39 -16.67
N ILE A 310 2.32 -15.89 -15.46
CA ILE A 310 1.33 -15.37 -14.51
C ILE A 310 0.61 -14.16 -15.11
N MET A 311 1.35 -13.23 -15.73
CA MET A 311 0.80 -12.01 -16.31
C MET A 311 -0.09 -12.29 -17.52
N GLU A 312 0.31 -13.18 -18.43
CA GLU A 312 -0.56 -13.56 -19.55
C GLU A 312 -1.83 -14.25 -19.05
N SER A 313 -1.71 -15.15 -18.06
CA SER A 313 -2.88 -15.78 -17.44
C SER A 313 -3.80 -14.75 -16.79
N ALA A 314 -3.24 -13.72 -16.13
CA ALA A 314 -4.03 -12.64 -15.54
C ALA A 314 -4.81 -11.88 -16.63
N LEU A 315 -4.14 -11.50 -17.73
CA LEU A 315 -4.80 -10.83 -18.87
C LEU A 315 -5.92 -11.68 -19.48
N ASP A 316 -5.71 -13.01 -19.62
CA ASP A 316 -6.72 -13.92 -20.16
C ASP A 316 -7.93 -14.03 -19.23
N ARG A 317 -7.71 -14.08 -17.92
CA ARG A 317 -8.80 -14.06 -16.92
C ARG A 317 -9.60 -12.76 -16.98
N LEU A 318 -8.93 -11.61 -17.17
CA LEU A 318 -9.62 -10.31 -17.34
C LEU A 318 -10.45 -10.29 -18.64
N ARG A 319 -9.93 -10.84 -19.76
CA ARG A 319 -10.72 -11.02 -20.98
C ARG A 319 -11.94 -11.91 -20.74
N GLY A 320 -11.75 -13.02 -20.01
CA GLY A 320 -12.84 -13.92 -19.62
C GLY A 320 -13.90 -13.25 -18.74
N ALA A 321 -13.54 -12.23 -17.98
CA ALA A 321 -14.44 -11.41 -17.17
C ALA A 321 -15.09 -10.24 -17.95
N GLY A 322 -14.86 -10.15 -19.26
CA GLY A 322 -15.46 -9.15 -20.15
C GLY A 322 -14.65 -7.90 -20.40
N ALA A 323 -13.44 -7.77 -19.82
CA ALA A 323 -12.55 -6.65 -20.11
C ALA A 323 -11.98 -6.72 -21.53
N VAL A 324 -11.75 -5.56 -22.14
CA VAL A 324 -11.13 -5.43 -23.48
C VAL A 324 -9.67 -5.07 -23.29
N VAL A 325 -8.79 -6.07 -23.38
CA VAL A 325 -7.34 -5.88 -23.26
C VAL A 325 -6.75 -5.56 -24.64
N VAL A 326 -6.09 -4.41 -24.77
CA VAL A 326 -5.54 -3.90 -26.03
C VAL A 326 -4.06 -3.56 -25.87
N ASP A 327 -3.24 -3.92 -26.85
CA ASP A 327 -1.85 -3.47 -26.87
C ASP A 327 -1.79 -1.97 -27.21
N VAL A 328 -0.95 -1.24 -26.48
CA VAL A 328 -0.76 0.21 -26.65
C VAL A 328 0.73 0.53 -26.76
N ASN A 329 1.05 1.57 -27.53
CA ASN A 329 2.42 2.05 -27.63
C ASN A 329 2.56 3.41 -26.91
N ILE A 330 3.33 3.43 -25.82
CA ILE A 330 3.71 4.62 -25.06
C ILE A 330 5.22 4.67 -24.80
N ASP A 331 6.01 3.95 -25.60
CA ASP A 331 7.44 3.74 -25.38
C ASP A 331 8.23 5.07 -25.32
N ASP A 332 7.95 6.01 -26.20
CA ASP A 332 8.62 7.33 -26.20
C ASP A 332 8.25 8.17 -24.95
N LEU A 333 7.02 8.07 -24.46
CA LEU A 333 6.62 8.71 -23.20
C LEU A 333 7.37 8.12 -22.01
N VAL A 334 7.50 6.79 -21.96
CA VAL A 334 8.24 6.08 -20.90
C VAL A 334 9.73 6.44 -20.93
N LYS A 335 10.38 6.46 -22.10
CA LYS A 335 11.78 6.90 -22.25
C LYS A 335 11.98 8.34 -21.78
N THR A 336 11.05 9.22 -22.13
CA THR A 336 11.08 10.63 -21.71
C THR A 336 10.92 10.74 -20.20
N ALA A 337 10.01 9.98 -19.60
CA ALA A 337 9.79 9.94 -18.15
C ALA A 337 11.06 9.51 -17.37
N ILE A 338 11.75 8.48 -17.85
CA ILE A 338 13.03 8.00 -17.29
C ILE A 338 14.11 9.08 -17.39
N ALA A 339 14.22 9.74 -18.55
CA ALA A 339 15.21 10.79 -18.79
C ALA A 339 14.98 12.02 -17.89
N VAL A 340 13.74 12.46 -17.71
CA VAL A 340 13.36 13.58 -16.83
C VAL A 340 13.80 13.31 -15.40
N ARG A 341 13.49 12.12 -14.87
CA ARG A 341 13.92 11.78 -13.52
C ARG A 341 15.46 11.77 -13.39
N GLY A 342 16.15 11.18 -14.35
CA GLY A 342 17.61 11.14 -14.35
C GLY A 342 18.23 12.54 -14.25
N ALA A 343 17.62 13.55 -14.88
CA ALA A 343 18.07 14.93 -14.83
C ALA A 343 17.75 15.63 -13.49
N LEU A 344 16.57 15.38 -12.89
CA LEU A 344 16.12 16.05 -11.66
C LEU A 344 16.74 15.44 -10.39
N ARG A 345 17.04 14.14 -10.38
CA ARG A 345 17.49 13.39 -9.19
C ARG A 345 18.65 14.05 -8.44
N ARG A 346 19.68 14.52 -9.16
CA ARG A 346 20.85 15.15 -8.50
C ARG A 346 20.49 16.46 -7.81
N GLU A 347 19.56 17.24 -8.37
CA GLU A 347 19.08 18.45 -7.72
C GLU A 347 18.29 18.13 -6.46
N ASP A 348 17.37 17.16 -6.56
CA ASP A 348 16.52 16.73 -5.45
C ASP A 348 17.38 16.17 -4.30
N PHE A 349 18.31 15.24 -4.57
CA PHE A 349 19.21 14.69 -3.55
C PHE A 349 20.05 15.77 -2.88
N ARG A 350 20.51 16.78 -3.63
CA ARG A 350 21.31 17.86 -3.08
C ARG A 350 20.52 18.76 -2.12
N ASN A 351 19.27 19.02 -2.41
CA ASN A 351 18.49 20.07 -1.76
C ASN A 351 17.49 19.53 -0.74
N ASP A 352 16.75 18.49 -1.08
CA ASP A 352 15.55 18.09 -0.33
C ASP A 352 15.86 17.61 1.09
N LEU A 353 16.86 16.74 1.24
CA LEU A 353 17.30 16.30 2.58
C LEU A 353 17.98 17.44 3.35
N ALA A 354 18.76 18.29 2.69
CA ALA A 354 19.39 19.45 3.32
C ALA A 354 18.34 20.41 3.88
N ASP A 355 17.30 20.72 3.11
CA ASP A 355 16.20 21.60 3.52
C ASP A 355 15.37 20.96 4.66
N PHE A 356 15.15 19.65 4.61
CA PHE A 356 14.51 18.92 5.71
C PHE A 356 15.33 19.03 7.00
N LEU A 357 16.63 18.74 6.95
CA LEU A 357 17.51 18.83 8.12
C LEU A 357 17.54 20.25 8.70
N ALA A 358 17.68 21.28 7.85
CA ALA A 358 17.70 22.66 8.28
C ALA A 358 16.41 23.08 9.02
N ARG A 359 15.26 22.54 8.62
CA ARG A 359 13.96 22.86 9.22
C ARG A 359 13.67 22.00 10.46
N GLU A 360 13.89 20.70 10.37
CA GLU A 360 13.41 19.74 11.38
C GLU A 360 14.50 19.32 12.37
N TYR A 361 15.78 19.30 11.96
CA TYR A 361 16.91 18.84 12.77
C TYR A 361 18.15 19.71 12.54
N PRO A 362 18.11 21.03 12.88
CA PRO A 362 19.14 22.00 12.50
C PRO A 362 20.51 21.76 13.16
N SER A 363 20.62 20.87 14.12
CA SER A 363 21.91 20.42 14.68
C SER A 363 22.66 19.46 13.78
N MET A 364 22.07 18.98 12.67
CA MET A 364 22.64 18.06 11.69
C MET A 364 22.70 18.75 10.32
N THR A 365 23.89 18.79 9.71
CA THR A 365 24.05 19.29 8.34
C THR A 365 24.34 18.15 7.38
N MET A 366 24.18 18.37 6.07
CA MET A 366 24.57 17.35 5.06
C MET A 366 26.04 16.98 5.15
N LYS A 367 26.93 17.92 5.52
CA LYS A 367 28.34 17.65 5.75
C LYS A 367 28.57 16.63 6.87
N ASP A 368 27.71 16.67 7.92
CA ASP A 368 27.79 15.75 9.05
C ASP A 368 27.04 14.45 8.76
N ALA A 369 25.94 14.51 8.03
CA ALA A 369 25.07 13.38 7.73
C ALA A 369 25.68 12.39 6.70
N ILE A 370 26.27 12.87 5.61
CA ILE A 370 26.79 12.01 4.52
C ILE A 370 27.79 10.95 5.04
N PRO A 371 28.80 11.29 5.89
CA PRO A 371 29.72 10.30 6.43
C PRO A 371 29.04 9.20 7.29
N GLU A 372 27.89 9.51 7.89
CA GLU A 372 27.11 8.60 8.74
C GLU A 372 26.15 7.69 7.96
N ILE A 373 26.02 7.89 6.63
CA ILE A 373 25.27 6.97 5.76
C ILE A 373 26.00 5.63 5.72
N SER A 374 25.32 4.57 6.11
CA SER A 374 25.91 3.24 6.26
C SER A 374 26.05 2.50 4.92
N SER A 375 25.07 2.64 4.01
CA SER A 375 25.12 2.07 2.66
C SER A 375 26.13 2.83 1.78
N LYS A 376 27.13 2.12 1.27
CA LYS A 376 28.13 2.70 0.35
C LYS A 376 27.49 3.26 -0.91
N ARG A 377 26.48 2.57 -1.43
CA ARG A 377 25.75 3.00 -2.64
C ARG A 377 24.97 4.28 -2.39
N VAL A 378 24.23 4.37 -1.29
CA VAL A 378 23.47 5.58 -0.91
C VAL A 378 24.43 6.74 -0.70
N ARG A 379 25.50 6.53 0.06
CA ARG A 379 26.54 7.53 0.27
C ARG A 379 27.15 8.04 -1.03
N PHE A 380 27.53 7.13 -1.93
CA PHE A 380 28.07 7.50 -3.24
C PHE A 380 27.10 8.38 -4.04
N LEU A 381 25.80 8.06 -4.04
CA LEU A 381 24.82 8.86 -4.79
C LEU A 381 24.63 10.27 -4.19
N GLU A 382 24.69 10.40 -2.87
CA GLU A 382 24.64 11.70 -2.19
C GLU A 382 25.92 12.52 -2.46
N GLU A 383 27.09 11.88 -2.43
CA GLU A 383 28.35 12.52 -2.78
C GLU A 383 28.38 12.96 -4.25
N ASP A 384 27.93 12.11 -5.18
CA ASP A 384 27.83 12.44 -6.61
C ASP A 384 26.90 13.64 -6.86
N ALA A 385 25.75 13.70 -6.18
CA ALA A 385 24.81 14.82 -6.30
C ALA A 385 25.41 16.13 -5.75
N ARG A 386 26.16 16.05 -4.64
CA ARG A 386 26.89 17.20 -4.06
C ARG A 386 27.97 17.72 -4.97
N ASP A 387 28.80 16.81 -5.52
CA ASP A 387 30.05 17.17 -6.23
C ASP A 387 29.80 17.48 -7.72
N HIS A 388 28.69 16.96 -8.30
CA HIS A 388 28.34 17.15 -9.69
C HIS A 388 26.89 17.70 -9.83
N PRO A 389 26.63 18.93 -9.36
CA PRO A 389 25.31 19.54 -9.45
C PRO A 389 24.90 19.72 -10.91
N PRO A 390 23.60 19.49 -11.25
CA PRO A 390 23.11 19.76 -12.59
C PRO A 390 23.10 21.24 -12.90
N SER A 391 23.16 21.60 -14.19
CA SER A 391 23.02 23.00 -14.59
C SER A 391 21.58 23.48 -14.34
N ARG A 392 21.42 24.80 -14.08
CA ARG A 392 20.09 25.40 -13.92
C ARG A 392 19.24 25.26 -15.18
N GLU A 393 19.88 25.29 -16.36
CA GLU A 393 19.19 25.12 -17.64
C GLU A 393 18.65 23.69 -17.80
N ASP A 394 19.45 22.66 -17.49
CA ASP A 394 19.04 21.26 -17.56
C ASP A 394 17.87 20.98 -16.62
N VAL A 395 17.92 21.50 -15.39
CA VAL A 395 16.84 21.38 -14.40
C VAL A 395 15.56 22.06 -14.92
N ALA A 396 15.66 23.30 -15.42
CA ALA A 396 14.51 24.03 -15.95
C ALA A 396 13.88 23.29 -17.14
N LYS A 397 14.70 22.75 -18.04
CA LYS A 397 14.26 21.94 -19.19
C LYS A 397 13.58 20.65 -18.73
N ALA A 398 14.16 19.94 -17.76
CA ALA A 398 13.59 18.70 -17.23
C ALA A 398 12.23 18.95 -16.55
N ARG A 399 12.10 20.03 -15.76
CA ARG A 399 10.83 20.42 -15.13
C ARG A 399 9.75 20.74 -16.17
N ALA A 400 10.08 21.54 -17.20
CA ALA A 400 9.17 21.86 -18.29
C ALA A 400 8.73 20.60 -19.05
N THR A 401 9.65 19.65 -19.28
CA THR A 401 9.33 18.37 -19.90
C THR A 401 8.42 17.53 -19.01
N MET A 402 8.68 17.46 -17.69
CA MET A 402 7.82 16.75 -16.75
C MET A 402 6.38 17.31 -16.73
N ASP A 403 6.24 18.63 -16.75
CA ASP A 403 4.93 19.27 -16.76
C ASP A 403 4.14 18.97 -18.07
N ALA A 404 4.84 18.75 -19.19
CA ALA A 404 4.24 18.36 -20.46
C ALA A 404 3.85 16.87 -20.53
N LEU A 405 4.48 15.99 -19.73
CA LEU A 405 4.23 14.54 -19.78
C LEU A 405 2.81 14.16 -19.35
N GLY A 406 2.25 14.78 -18.34
CA GLY A 406 0.89 14.49 -17.86
C GLY A 406 -0.19 14.69 -18.94
N PRO A 407 -0.23 15.83 -19.63
CA PRO A 407 -1.12 16.02 -20.78
C PRO A 407 -0.92 15.00 -21.90
N GLN A 408 0.33 14.70 -22.28
CA GLN A 408 0.63 13.71 -23.34
C GLN A 408 0.18 12.30 -22.94
N TYR A 409 0.37 11.92 -21.68
CA TYR A 409 -0.10 10.64 -21.15
C TYR A 409 -1.63 10.54 -21.19
N ARG A 410 -2.34 11.62 -20.85
CA ARG A 410 -3.81 11.71 -20.97
C ARG A 410 -4.29 11.59 -22.41
N ASP A 411 -3.55 12.18 -23.36
CA ASP A 411 -3.86 12.06 -24.79
C ASP A 411 -3.69 10.63 -25.29
N ALA A 412 -2.67 9.91 -24.85
CA ALA A 412 -2.49 8.49 -25.16
C ALA A 412 -3.67 7.64 -24.65
N PHE A 413 -4.17 7.90 -23.42
CA PHE A 413 -5.36 7.22 -22.89
C PHE A 413 -6.59 7.47 -23.75
N ARG A 414 -6.81 8.71 -24.16
CA ARG A 414 -7.95 9.08 -25.04
C ARG A 414 -7.84 8.44 -26.42
N GLN A 415 -6.63 8.46 -27.02
CA GLN A 415 -6.38 7.88 -28.33
C GLN A 415 -6.69 6.38 -28.36
N HIS A 416 -6.31 5.65 -27.32
CA HIS A 416 -6.54 4.21 -27.20
C HIS A 416 -7.89 3.88 -26.53
N ASN A 417 -8.62 4.89 -26.05
CA ASN A 417 -9.86 4.73 -25.30
C ASN A 417 -9.72 3.72 -24.14
N ILE A 418 -8.71 3.92 -23.29
CA ILE A 418 -8.39 3.06 -22.14
C ILE A 418 -8.59 3.81 -20.82
N VAL A 419 -8.85 3.06 -19.74
CA VAL A 419 -9.01 3.61 -18.38
C VAL A 419 -7.78 3.40 -17.51
N ALA A 420 -6.95 2.43 -17.85
CA ALA A 420 -5.68 2.14 -17.18
C ALA A 420 -4.74 1.44 -18.16
N ILE A 421 -3.43 1.47 -17.85
CA ILE A 421 -2.47 0.53 -18.42
C ILE A 421 -2.15 -0.57 -17.42
N ALA A 422 -1.83 -1.78 -17.91
CA ALA A 422 -1.51 -2.94 -17.10
C ALA A 422 -0.21 -3.61 -17.55
N TYR A 423 0.66 -3.94 -16.58
CA TYR A 423 1.94 -4.58 -16.86
C TYR A 423 2.49 -5.28 -15.60
N PRO A 424 3.52 -6.16 -15.69
CA PRO A 424 4.15 -6.74 -14.52
C PRO A 424 4.74 -5.64 -13.62
N THR A 425 4.40 -5.60 -12.32
CA THR A 425 5.02 -4.62 -11.40
C THR A 425 6.53 -4.74 -11.43
N MET A 426 7.05 -5.97 -11.36
CA MET A 426 8.48 -6.26 -11.49
C MET A 426 8.72 -7.35 -12.53
N PRO A 427 9.86 -7.32 -13.24
CA PRO A 427 10.16 -8.28 -14.28
C PRO A 427 10.59 -9.66 -13.76
N MET A 428 10.79 -9.82 -12.45
CA MET A 428 11.34 -11.00 -11.82
C MET A 428 10.71 -11.26 -10.43
N PRO A 429 10.76 -12.49 -9.91
CA PRO A 429 10.43 -12.78 -8.51
C PRO A 429 11.46 -12.14 -7.56
N ALA A 430 11.16 -12.18 -6.25
CA ALA A 430 12.05 -11.61 -5.23
C ALA A 430 13.46 -12.20 -5.29
N PRO A 431 14.51 -11.36 -5.51
CA PRO A 431 15.90 -11.82 -5.48
C PRO A 431 16.36 -12.27 -4.08
N LEU A 432 17.48 -13.00 -4.01
CA LEU A 432 18.14 -13.35 -2.77
C LEU A 432 18.64 -12.10 -2.04
N VAL A 433 18.72 -12.18 -0.71
CA VAL A 433 19.34 -11.13 0.11
C VAL A 433 20.82 -11.02 -0.26
N PRO A 434 21.35 -9.81 -0.51
CA PRO A 434 22.77 -9.61 -0.81
C PRO A 434 23.67 -10.15 0.30
N THR A 435 24.73 -10.86 -0.06
CA THR A 435 25.68 -11.48 0.89
C THR A 435 26.93 -10.64 1.15
N ASP A 436 27.18 -9.64 0.34
CA ASP A 436 28.38 -8.77 0.39
C ASP A 436 28.27 -7.62 1.40
N GLY A 437 27.15 -7.52 2.12
CA GLY A 437 26.91 -6.46 3.11
C GLY A 437 26.67 -5.08 2.50
N ASP A 438 26.72 -4.93 1.17
CA ASP A 438 26.27 -3.70 0.49
C ASP A 438 24.78 -3.82 0.16
N ALA A 439 24.03 -2.80 0.52
CA ALA A 439 22.58 -2.82 0.45
C ALA A 439 22.02 -2.86 -0.99
N VAL A 440 22.83 -2.60 -2.00
CA VAL A 440 22.43 -2.63 -3.42
C VAL A 440 23.57 -3.20 -4.26
N PRO A 441 23.57 -4.49 -4.58
CA PRO A 441 24.57 -5.09 -5.49
C PRO A 441 24.39 -4.55 -6.92
N ALA A 442 25.45 -4.60 -7.71
CA ALA A 442 25.42 -4.20 -9.12
C ALA A 442 24.53 -5.13 -9.98
N THR A 443 24.40 -6.38 -9.56
CA THR A 443 23.53 -7.38 -10.21
C THR A 443 22.82 -8.22 -9.15
N PHE A 444 21.65 -8.77 -9.52
CA PHE A 444 20.90 -9.73 -8.74
C PHE A 444 20.82 -11.05 -9.49
N GLU A 445 21.01 -12.15 -8.78
CA GLU A 445 20.74 -13.46 -9.34
C GLU A 445 19.29 -13.87 -9.09
N VAL A 446 18.59 -14.27 -10.16
CA VAL A 446 17.25 -14.84 -10.09
C VAL A 446 17.23 -16.07 -10.99
N ASN A 447 16.96 -17.23 -10.40
CA ASN A 447 16.86 -18.51 -11.10
C ASN A 447 18.10 -18.81 -11.99
N GLY A 448 19.30 -18.56 -11.46
CA GLY A 448 20.59 -18.78 -12.16
C GLY A 448 20.93 -17.75 -13.23
N ARG A 449 20.15 -16.67 -13.36
CA ARG A 449 20.40 -15.56 -14.31
C ARG A 449 20.77 -14.29 -13.56
N GLN A 450 21.79 -13.59 -14.06
CA GLN A 450 22.21 -12.29 -13.52
C GLN A 450 21.42 -11.16 -14.19
N TYR A 451 20.83 -10.28 -13.36
CA TYR A 451 20.11 -9.09 -13.79
C TYR A 451 20.81 -7.84 -13.22
N PRO A 452 20.96 -6.76 -14.00
CA PRO A 452 21.48 -5.50 -13.48
C PRO A 452 20.50 -4.93 -12.41
N ASP A 453 21.02 -4.17 -11.43
CA ASP A 453 20.21 -3.52 -10.39
C ASP A 453 19.09 -2.64 -10.98
N THR A 454 19.34 -2.00 -12.11
CA THR A 454 18.37 -1.17 -12.84
C THR A 454 17.18 -1.98 -13.38
N ALA A 455 17.33 -3.28 -13.61
CA ALA A 455 16.23 -4.13 -14.07
C ALA A 455 15.12 -4.26 -13.02
N ILE A 456 15.47 -4.22 -11.72
CA ILE A 456 14.47 -4.23 -10.64
C ILE A 456 13.56 -3.00 -10.69
N LEU A 457 14.10 -1.85 -11.08
CA LEU A 457 13.37 -0.58 -11.04
C LEU A 457 12.70 -0.21 -12.38
N ARG A 458 13.00 -0.94 -13.46
CA ARG A 458 12.61 -0.57 -14.83
C ARG A 458 11.13 -0.24 -14.97
N ASN A 459 10.27 -1.08 -14.42
CA ASN A 459 8.83 -0.96 -14.57
C ASN A 459 8.19 0.10 -13.65
N SER A 460 8.94 0.72 -12.75
CA SER A 460 8.39 1.62 -11.75
C SER A 460 8.67 3.11 -11.97
N PHE A 461 9.41 3.47 -13.05
CA PHE A 461 9.86 4.85 -13.26
C PHE A 461 8.84 5.78 -13.93
N SER A 462 7.88 5.26 -14.69
CA SER A 462 7.01 6.08 -15.55
C SER A 462 5.90 6.80 -14.78
N ALA A 463 5.14 6.10 -13.93
CA ALA A 463 4.04 6.68 -13.18
C ALA A 463 4.43 7.92 -12.35
N PRO A 464 5.60 7.96 -11.65
CA PRO A 464 6.06 9.14 -10.95
C PRO A 464 6.19 10.38 -11.83
N ALA A 465 6.81 10.25 -13.02
CA ALA A 465 7.01 11.36 -13.94
C ALA A 465 5.71 11.83 -14.59
N PHE A 466 4.75 10.94 -14.79
CA PHE A 466 3.40 11.29 -15.23
C PHE A 466 2.54 11.89 -14.12
N ARG A 467 3.02 11.88 -12.87
CA ARG A 467 2.26 12.25 -11.66
C ARG A 467 1.00 11.38 -11.49
N ALA A 468 1.01 10.19 -12.06
CA ALA A 468 -0.09 9.26 -12.13
C ALA A 468 -0.22 8.43 -10.85
N PRO A 469 -1.44 8.01 -10.49
CA PRO A 469 -1.64 6.97 -9.50
C PRO A 469 -1.24 5.63 -10.09
N ALA A 470 -0.65 4.77 -9.26
CA ALA A 470 -0.24 3.43 -9.65
C ALA A 470 -0.52 2.43 -8.53
N LEU A 471 -1.04 1.28 -8.88
CA LEU A 471 -1.48 0.25 -7.95
C LEU A 471 -0.83 -1.09 -8.31
N SER A 472 -0.06 -1.65 -7.39
CA SER A 472 0.34 -3.05 -7.50
C SER A 472 -0.68 -3.93 -6.80
N THR A 473 -1.22 -4.93 -7.50
CA THR A 473 -2.16 -5.92 -6.95
C THR A 473 -1.60 -7.33 -7.12
N PRO A 474 -1.79 -8.24 -6.14
CA PRO A 474 -1.36 -9.63 -6.27
C PRO A 474 -1.98 -10.31 -7.49
N ALA A 475 -1.17 -11.02 -8.29
CA ALA A 475 -1.62 -11.67 -9.53
C ALA A 475 -1.43 -13.20 -9.56
N GLY A 476 -0.52 -13.74 -8.75
CA GLY A 476 -0.25 -15.17 -8.70
C GLY A 476 1.02 -15.50 -7.92
N LEU A 477 1.33 -16.79 -7.84
CA LEU A 477 2.59 -17.31 -7.30
C LEU A 477 3.36 -18.01 -8.42
N THR A 478 4.69 -17.83 -8.41
CA THR A 478 5.61 -18.58 -9.29
C THR A 478 5.61 -20.07 -8.95
N SER A 479 6.25 -20.88 -9.76
CA SER A 479 6.46 -22.32 -9.49
C SER A 479 7.18 -22.56 -8.16
N GLU A 480 8.01 -21.62 -7.72
CA GLU A 480 8.68 -21.63 -6.42
C GLU A 480 7.81 -21.07 -5.28
N GLY A 481 6.58 -20.65 -5.55
CA GLY A 481 5.66 -20.08 -4.56
C GLY A 481 6.01 -18.64 -4.14
N LEU A 482 6.71 -17.89 -4.98
CA LEU A 482 7.00 -16.47 -4.78
C LEU A 482 5.92 -15.59 -5.43
N PRO A 483 5.49 -14.49 -4.78
CA PRO A 483 4.47 -13.63 -5.33
C PRO A 483 4.88 -12.91 -6.62
N ALA A 484 3.87 -12.62 -7.43
CA ALA A 484 3.93 -11.71 -8.57
C ALA A 484 2.76 -10.72 -8.49
N GLY A 485 3.02 -9.45 -8.81
CA GLY A 485 2.03 -8.37 -8.82
C GLY A 485 1.78 -7.84 -10.23
N LEU A 486 0.51 -7.59 -10.53
CA LEU A 486 0.09 -6.82 -11.71
C LEU A 486 0.05 -5.34 -11.32
N GLU A 487 0.76 -4.52 -12.08
CA GLU A 487 0.71 -3.05 -11.97
C GLU A 487 -0.42 -2.50 -12.81
N LEU A 488 -1.10 -1.52 -12.26
CA LEU A 488 -2.12 -0.72 -12.94
C LEU A 488 -1.77 0.75 -12.76
N ASP A 489 -1.54 1.49 -13.86
CA ASP A 489 -1.39 2.94 -13.81
C ASP A 489 -2.65 3.60 -14.36
N GLY A 490 -3.18 4.57 -13.61
CA GLY A 490 -4.32 5.39 -13.98
C GLY A 490 -3.92 6.75 -14.54
N LEU A 491 -4.91 7.63 -14.76
CA LEU A 491 -4.65 9.02 -15.08
C LEU A 491 -4.45 9.87 -13.81
N PRO A 492 -3.61 10.91 -13.85
CA PRO A 492 -3.45 11.83 -12.72
C PRO A 492 -4.79 12.37 -12.21
N GLY A 493 -5.07 12.16 -10.91
CA GLY A 493 -6.31 12.54 -10.25
C GLY A 493 -7.41 11.48 -10.26
N GLU A 494 -7.22 10.34 -10.92
CA GLU A 494 -8.22 9.26 -11.05
C GLU A 494 -7.96 8.09 -10.07
N ASP A 495 -7.47 8.39 -8.87
CA ASP A 495 -7.14 7.40 -7.84
C ASP A 495 -8.34 6.51 -7.48
N ASN A 496 -9.53 7.11 -7.35
CA ASN A 496 -10.75 6.36 -7.04
C ASN A 496 -11.14 5.38 -8.15
N GLN A 497 -11.03 5.78 -9.41
CA GLN A 497 -11.31 4.91 -10.55
C GLN A 497 -10.31 3.75 -10.61
N LEU A 498 -9.02 4.05 -10.38
CA LEU A 498 -7.97 3.02 -10.36
C LEU A 498 -8.19 2.01 -9.25
N LEU A 499 -8.57 2.45 -8.05
CA LEU A 499 -8.90 1.55 -6.93
C LEU A 499 -10.13 0.72 -7.20
N SER A 500 -11.19 1.29 -7.79
CA SER A 500 -12.40 0.56 -8.18
C SER A 500 -12.11 -0.49 -9.25
N LEU A 501 -11.24 -0.18 -10.22
CA LEU A 501 -10.74 -1.13 -11.20
C LEU A 501 -9.90 -2.24 -10.54
N GLY A 502 -8.99 -1.85 -9.65
CA GLY A 502 -8.13 -2.79 -8.93
C GLY A 502 -8.92 -3.79 -8.08
N MET A 503 -9.98 -3.34 -7.38
CA MET A 503 -10.88 -4.25 -6.64
C MET A 503 -11.59 -5.25 -7.57
N ALA A 504 -12.03 -4.81 -8.75
CA ALA A 504 -12.66 -5.70 -9.73
C ALA A 504 -11.66 -6.73 -10.28
N ILE A 505 -10.43 -6.30 -10.58
CA ILE A 505 -9.35 -7.18 -11.03
C ILE A 505 -8.97 -8.19 -9.93
N GLU A 506 -8.83 -7.75 -8.69
CA GLU A 506 -8.55 -8.63 -7.55
C GLU A 506 -9.64 -9.70 -7.36
N ALA A 507 -10.92 -9.34 -7.53
CA ALA A 507 -12.03 -10.29 -7.47
C ALA A 507 -11.92 -11.37 -8.56
N VAL A 508 -11.43 -11.03 -9.75
CA VAL A 508 -11.17 -11.97 -10.84
C VAL A 508 -9.94 -12.83 -10.56
N LEU A 509 -8.84 -12.24 -10.09
CA LEU A 509 -7.58 -12.95 -9.86
C LEU A 509 -7.58 -13.79 -8.57
N GLY A 510 -8.42 -13.43 -7.59
CA GLY A 510 -8.54 -14.12 -6.31
C GLY A 510 -7.35 -13.86 -5.36
N PRO A 511 -7.49 -14.24 -4.09
CA PRO A 511 -6.45 -14.02 -3.08
C PRO A 511 -5.27 -14.98 -3.27
N LEU A 512 -4.06 -14.53 -2.89
CA LEU A 512 -2.89 -15.41 -2.79
C LEU A 512 -2.95 -16.28 -1.53
N ALA A 513 -2.32 -17.45 -1.61
CA ALA A 513 -2.03 -18.24 -0.42
C ALA A 513 -1.12 -17.44 0.53
N PRO A 514 -1.34 -17.52 1.86
CA PRO A 514 -0.48 -16.83 2.83
C PRO A 514 0.96 -17.36 2.78
N PRO A 515 1.94 -16.55 3.24
CA PRO A 515 3.33 -16.97 3.27
C PRO A 515 3.56 -18.18 4.20
N THR A 516 4.54 -18.98 3.86
CA THR A 516 4.92 -20.20 4.60
C THR A 516 6.19 -20.04 5.43
N PHE A 517 6.83 -18.88 5.40
CA PHE A 517 8.05 -18.54 6.16
C PHE A 517 9.21 -19.53 5.92
N ARG A 518 9.41 -19.92 4.66
CA ARG A 518 10.49 -20.85 4.28
C ARG A 518 11.88 -20.27 4.58
N ASN A 519 12.82 -21.13 4.91
CA ASN A 519 14.23 -20.78 5.15
C ASN A 519 15.13 -21.04 3.92
N GLY A 520 14.59 -21.13 2.74
CA GLY A 520 15.27 -21.50 1.51
C GLY A 520 15.15 -22.97 1.18
#